data_0b2a3e83f12a18a6f5b6b842797694cd
#
_entry.id   0b2a3e83f12a18a6f5b6b842797694cd
#
_cell.length_a   1.000
_cell.length_b   1.000
_cell.length_c   1.000
_cell.angle_alpha   90.00
_cell.angle_beta   90.00
_cell.angle_gamma   90.00
#
_symmetry.space_group_name_H-M   'P 1'
#
loop_
_entity.id
_entity.type
_entity.pdbx_description
1 polymer ?
#
loop_
_entity_poly.entity_id
_entity_poly.type
_entity_poly.pdbx_seq_one_letter_code
_entity_poly.pdbx_strand_id
1 'polypeptide(L)'
;MNDRADVDRELDYKLEYQSFSLELASPLGTAAGTIDSRDGFLVRVTATVDADDQAVGYGEATPLPGWTESIADCETALERASVAIEDGPAAALEVVDGQVAARHAVTLALGDLRASQEATPLYRHIGRGPMIGRVPVNATIGDGAPTETARAAIEAVERGFNCCKIKIGNRSIEADVERLRRTRKAVGPDVELRVDANEAWTYTEAKTALEPLADLGVSILEQPLPAGALEGHAALRERVQGDGVAIALDEGLLEHGVDAICEAGAADAVVLKPMALGGIDVARQIAAWVQELEVTPIVTTTIDGVVARTGAVHLAASIPNVPACGLATASLLATDLGRDPVLLEKGAAVVPQAKGLGVEGVWTE
;
A
#
# COMPACT_ATOMS: atom_id res chain seq x y z
N MET A 1 -30.13 32.66 -15.65
CA MET A 1 -30.20 33.13 -14.25
C MET A 1 -30.84 31.99 -13.49
N ASN A 2 -30.04 31.05 -13.02
CA ASN A 2 -30.50 29.96 -12.16
C ASN A 2 -29.89 30.23 -10.78
N ASP A 3 -30.76 30.64 -9.87
CA ASP A 3 -30.50 30.71 -8.44
C ASP A 3 -30.09 29.31 -7.95
N ARG A 4 -28.82 29.06 -7.85
CA ARG A 4 -28.28 28.08 -6.95
C ARG A 4 -28.04 28.79 -5.62
N ALA A 5 -29.09 28.95 -4.85
CA ALA A 5 -28.98 29.10 -3.43
C ALA A 5 -28.48 27.71 -2.93
N ASP A 6 -27.15 27.56 -2.81
CA ASP A 6 -26.55 26.56 -2.00
C ASP A 6 -27.03 26.82 -0.56
N VAL A 7 -28.03 26.07 -0.15
CA VAL A 7 -28.35 25.92 1.26
C VAL A 7 -27.21 25.10 1.82
N ASP A 8 -26.24 25.75 2.46
CA ASP A 8 -25.29 25.12 3.38
C ASP A 8 -26.14 24.47 4.49
N ARG A 9 -26.64 23.25 4.23
CA ARG A 9 -27.19 22.40 5.26
C ARG A 9 -26.02 21.96 6.12
N GLU A 10 -26.04 22.39 7.35
CA GLU A 10 -25.10 21.96 8.37
C GLU A 10 -25.26 20.42 8.50
N LEU A 11 -24.25 19.66 8.09
CA LEU A 11 -24.24 18.20 8.22
C LEU A 11 -23.76 17.87 9.62
N ASP A 12 -24.54 17.08 10.33
CA ASP A 12 -24.12 16.50 11.60
C ASP A 12 -23.21 15.29 11.32
N TYR A 13 -21.98 15.35 11.79
CA TYR A 13 -21.01 14.28 11.67
C TYR A 13 -20.84 13.51 12.98
N LYS A 14 -20.73 12.18 12.89
CA LYS A 14 -20.38 11.30 14.00
C LYS A 14 -19.26 10.37 13.58
N LEU A 15 -18.23 10.20 14.43
CA LEU A 15 -17.18 9.21 14.26
C LEU A 15 -17.24 8.20 15.39
N GLU A 16 -17.26 6.93 15.03
CA GLU A 16 -17.22 5.80 15.95
C GLU A 16 -16.10 4.86 15.54
N TYR A 17 -15.52 4.12 16.49
CA TYR A 17 -14.52 3.12 16.18
C TYR A 17 -14.68 1.87 17.04
N GLN A 18 -14.21 0.74 16.51
CA GLN A 18 -14.22 -0.57 17.17
C GLN A 18 -12.84 -1.20 17.00
N SER A 19 -12.29 -1.74 18.09
CA SER A 19 -11.03 -2.49 18.02
C SER A 19 -11.22 -3.85 17.39
N PHE A 20 -10.21 -4.35 16.69
CA PHE A 20 -10.16 -5.69 16.13
C PHE A 20 -8.78 -6.32 16.25
N SER A 21 -8.72 -7.64 16.11
CA SER A 21 -7.49 -8.42 15.94
C SER A 21 -7.69 -9.43 14.81
N LEU A 22 -6.81 -9.41 13.81
CA LEU A 22 -6.82 -10.32 12.67
C LEU A 22 -5.62 -11.27 12.77
N GLU A 23 -5.85 -12.56 12.88
CA GLU A 23 -4.79 -13.56 12.87
C GLU A 23 -4.15 -13.66 11.49
N LEU A 24 -2.82 -13.76 11.44
CA LEU A 24 -2.10 -14.07 10.21
C LEU A 24 -2.25 -15.56 9.87
N ALA A 25 -2.33 -15.88 8.59
CA ALA A 25 -2.38 -17.26 8.11
C ALA A 25 -1.09 -18.06 8.44
N SER A 26 0.00 -17.34 8.64
CA SER A 26 1.27 -17.84 9.19
C SER A 26 2.06 -16.69 9.80
N PRO A 27 2.86 -16.93 10.85
CA PRO A 27 3.71 -15.91 11.46
C PRO A 27 4.61 -15.23 10.42
N LEU A 28 4.71 -13.89 10.50
CA LEU A 28 5.56 -13.09 9.64
C LEU A 28 6.79 -12.62 10.41
N GLY A 29 7.97 -13.02 9.93
CA GLY A 29 9.24 -12.47 10.44
C GLY A 29 9.47 -11.08 9.88
N THR A 30 9.75 -10.12 10.76
CA THR A 30 10.17 -8.75 10.43
C THR A 30 11.48 -8.40 11.12
N ALA A 31 12.12 -7.31 10.76
CA ALA A 31 13.31 -6.81 11.47
C ALA A 31 13.03 -6.50 12.96
N ALA A 32 11.78 -6.17 13.30
CA ALA A 32 11.35 -5.86 14.67
C ALA A 32 10.89 -7.10 15.48
N GLY A 33 10.81 -8.29 14.85
CA GLY A 33 10.35 -9.53 15.50
C GLY A 33 9.31 -10.28 14.67
N THR A 34 8.66 -11.27 15.30
CA THR A 34 7.60 -12.05 14.65
C THR A 34 6.25 -11.43 14.95
N ILE A 35 5.40 -11.32 13.92
CA ILE A 35 4.04 -10.83 14.00
C ILE A 35 3.10 -12.02 13.74
N ASP A 36 2.16 -12.28 14.65
CA ASP A 36 1.16 -13.36 14.56
C ASP A 36 -0.25 -12.81 14.28
N SER A 37 -0.50 -11.55 14.63
CA SER A 37 -1.77 -10.86 14.41
C SER A 37 -1.57 -9.43 13.92
N ARG A 38 -2.63 -8.85 13.37
CA ARG A 38 -2.75 -7.44 13.04
C ARG A 38 -3.88 -6.86 13.88
N ASP A 39 -3.50 -6.05 14.87
CA ASP A 39 -4.44 -5.37 15.74
C ASP A 39 -4.70 -3.96 15.21
N GLY A 40 -5.94 -3.48 15.36
CA GLY A 40 -6.30 -2.18 14.83
C GLY A 40 -7.70 -1.72 15.20
N PHE A 41 -8.14 -0.70 14.49
CA PHE A 41 -9.44 -0.06 14.69
C PHE A 41 -10.17 0.10 13.36
N LEU A 42 -11.41 -0.37 13.32
CA LEU A 42 -12.36 -0.05 12.27
C LEU A 42 -13.04 1.27 12.64
N VAL A 43 -13.07 2.22 11.73
CA VAL A 43 -13.67 3.55 11.89
C VAL A 43 -14.92 3.64 11.03
N ARG A 44 -16.00 4.18 11.60
CA ARG A 44 -17.24 4.55 10.90
C ARG A 44 -17.46 6.06 11.03
N VAL A 45 -17.58 6.75 9.92
CA VAL A 45 -18.03 8.15 9.88
C VAL A 45 -19.43 8.19 9.29
N THR A 46 -20.33 8.84 10.00
CA THR A 46 -21.70 9.06 9.57
C THR A 46 -21.94 10.53 9.38
N ALA A 47 -22.57 10.93 8.27
CA ALA A 47 -23.06 12.27 8.02
C ALA A 47 -24.57 12.24 7.87
N THR A 48 -25.27 13.07 8.63
CA THR A 48 -26.74 13.12 8.68
C THR A 48 -27.20 14.51 8.24
N VAL A 49 -28.11 14.57 7.27
CA VAL A 49 -28.82 15.79 6.88
C VAL A 49 -30.16 15.86 7.60
N ASP A 50 -30.92 14.78 7.54
CA ASP A 50 -32.22 14.57 8.19
C ASP A 50 -32.29 13.10 8.67
N ALA A 51 -33.21 12.76 9.55
CA ALA A 51 -33.31 11.41 10.14
C ALA A 51 -33.38 10.26 9.12
N ASP A 52 -33.84 10.52 7.89
CA ASP A 52 -33.99 9.55 6.81
C ASP A 52 -32.88 9.67 5.73
N ASP A 53 -31.96 10.65 5.84
CA ASP A 53 -30.87 10.88 4.87
C ASP A 53 -29.51 10.82 5.56
N GLN A 54 -29.02 9.60 5.67
CA GLN A 54 -27.76 9.29 6.34
C GLN A 54 -26.76 8.66 5.35
N ALA A 55 -25.56 9.21 5.28
CA ALA A 55 -24.45 8.62 4.55
C ALA A 55 -23.42 8.06 5.54
N VAL A 56 -22.81 6.93 5.18
CA VAL A 56 -21.80 6.23 6.00
C VAL A 56 -20.56 5.97 5.17
N GLY A 57 -19.40 6.13 5.79
CA GLY A 57 -18.13 5.70 5.24
C GLY A 57 -17.28 4.97 6.27
N TYR A 58 -16.46 4.05 5.79
CA TYR A 58 -15.60 3.20 6.61
C TYR A 58 -14.12 3.49 6.38
N GLY A 59 -13.35 3.38 7.45
CA GLY A 59 -11.90 3.45 7.45
C GLY A 59 -11.29 2.42 8.39
N GLU A 60 -10.00 2.20 8.26
CA GLU A 60 -9.27 1.22 9.05
C GLU A 60 -7.92 1.78 9.45
N ALA A 61 -7.58 1.66 10.72
CA ALA A 61 -6.25 1.90 11.26
C ALA A 61 -5.68 0.57 11.74
N THR A 62 -4.55 0.15 11.17
CA THR A 62 -3.85 -1.08 11.56
C THR A 62 -2.39 -0.76 11.84
N PRO A 63 -2.09 -0.15 13.02
CA PRO A 63 -0.74 0.28 13.37
C PRO A 63 0.29 -0.84 13.25
N LEU A 64 1.49 -0.50 12.80
CA LEU A 64 2.60 -1.44 12.66
C LEU A 64 3.87 -0.83 13.25
N PRO A 65 4.48 -1.47 14.27
CA PRO A 65 5.71 -0.98 14.89
C PRO A 65 6.82 -0.71 13.86
N GLY A 66 7.44 0.46 13.94
CA GLY A 66 8.47 0.93 13.02
C GLY A 66 7.93 1.61 11.75
N TRP A 67 6.62 1.54 11.48
CA TRP A 67 5.96 2.16 10.33
C TRP A 67 4.95 3.23 10.72
N THR A 68 4.30 3.06 11.85
CA THR A 68 3.26 3.96 12.36
C THR A 68 3.43 4.18 13.86
N GLU A 69 2.52 4.95 14.45
CA GLU A 69 2.37 5.09 15.88
C GLU A 69 2.01 3.76 16.58
N SER A 70 2.06 3.77 17.92
CA SER A 70 1.60 2.63 18.71
C SER A 70 0.08 2.47 18.65
N ILE A 71 -0.43 1.25 18.98
CA ILE A 71 -1.88 0.98 19.05
C ILE A 71 -2.56 1.91 20.07
N ALA A 72 -1.91 2.22 21.20
CA ALA A 72 -2.45 3.08 22.24
C ALA A 72 -2.49 4.56 21.83
N ASP A 73 -1.47 5.04 21.10
CA ASP A 73 -1.45 6.40 20.56
C ASP A 73 -2.50 6.57 19.44
N CYS A 74 -2.66 5.54 18.61
CA CYS A 74 -3.70 5.49 17.59
C CYS A 74 -5.10 5.56 18.22
N GLU A 75 -5.38 4.77 19.25
CA GLU A 75 -6.66 4.80 19.96
C GLU A 75 -6.93 6.18 20.56
N THR A 76 -5.94 6.75 21.25
CA THR A 76 -6.05 8.11 21.81
C THR A 76 -6.35 9.16 20.74
N ALA A 77 -5.75 9.03 19.55
CA ALA A 77 -6.02 9.95 18.44
C ALA A 77 -7.45 9.77 17.88
N LEU A 78 -7.93 8.53 17.78
CA LEU A 78 -9.30 8.25 17.36
C LEU A 78 -10.35 8.71 18.39
N GLU A 79 -10.07 8.60 19.70
CA GLU A 79 -10.91 9.19 20.74
C GLU A 79 -11.03 10.71 20.58
N ARG A 80 -9.93 11.40 20.31
CA ARG A 80 -9.96 12.84 20.04
C ARG A 80 -10.74 13.17 18.79
N ALA A 81 -10.54 12.39 17.72
CA ALA A 81 -11.24 12.58 16.45
C ALA A 81 -12.75 12.37 16.60
N SER A 82 -13.19 11.43 17.46
CA SER A 82 -14.61 11.16 17.70
C SER A 82 -15.34 12.33 18.37
N VAL A 83 -14.61 13.16 19.11
CA VAL A 83 -15.13 14.41 19.69
C VAL A 83 -15.01 15.56 18.68
N ALA A 84 -13.85 15.72 18.06
CA ALA A 84 -13.57 16.85 17.18
C ALA A 84 -14.42 16.82 15.88
N ILE A 85 -14.92 15.65 15.45
CA ILE A 85 -15.74 15.51 14.24
C ILE A 85 -17.06 16.29 14.33
N GLU A 86 -17.55 16.57 15.55
CA GLU A 86 -18.75 17.40 15.77
C GLU A 86 -18.55 18.84 15.26
N ASP A 87 -17.30 19.33 15.28
CA ASP A 87 -16.91 20.63 14.69
C ASP A 87 -16.57 20.51 13.18
N GLY A 88 -16.79 19.34 12.60
CA GLY A 88 -16.62 19.03 11.19
C GLY A 88 -15.37 18.19 10.85
N PRO A 89 -15.31 17.66 9.62
CA PRO A 89 -14.22 16.78 9.17
C PRO A 89 -12.82 17.38 9.30
N ALA A 90 -12.66 18.68 9.12
CA ALA A 90 -11.35 19.35 9.22
C ALA A 90 -10.79 19.29 10.64
N ALA A 91 -11.65 19.50 11.67
CA ALA A 91 -11.25 19.42 13.07
C ALA A 91 -10.82 17.99 13.46
N ALA A 92 -11.55 16.98 12.98
CA ALA A 92 -11.14 15.57 13.20
C ALA A 92 -9.78 15.25 12.56
N LEU A 93 -9.49 15.76 11.36
CA LEU A 93 -8.21 15.55 10.70
C LEU A 93 -7.06 16.28 11.41
N GLU A 94 -7.30 17.47 11.96
CA GLU A 94 -6.29 18.24 12.70
C GLU A 94 -5.81 17.48 13.96
N VAL A 95 -6.71 16.85 14.70
CA VAL A 95 -6.36 16.16 15.96
C VAL A 95 -5.68 14.80 15.75
N VAL A 96 -5.76 14.22 14.56
CA VAL A 96 -5.06 12.98 14.17
C VAL A 96 -3.77 13.27 13.39
N ASP A 97 -3.44 14.53 13.14
CA ASP A 97 -2.21 14.89 12.46
C ASP A 97 -1.00 14.42 13.27
N GLY A 98 -0.06 13.74 12.60
CA GLY A 98 1.09 13.10 13.26
C GLY A 98 0.86 11.68 13.80
N GLN A 99 -0.39 11.16 13.76
CA GLN A 99 -0.73 9.76 14.05
C GLN A 99 -1.20 9.10 12.74
N VAL A 100 -0.25 8.56 11.99
CA VAL A 100 -0.45 8.24 10.56
C VAL A 100 -1.49 7.16 10.32
N ALA A 101 -1.59 6.12 11.18
CA ALA A 101 -2.60 5.08 11.04
C ALA A 101 -4.00 5.61 11.41
N ALA A 102 -4.12 6.39 12.49
CA ALA A 102 -5.36 7.05 12.86
C ALA A 102 -5.83 8.01 11.74
N ARG A 103 -4.90 8.81 11.19
CA ARG A 103 -5.19 9.72 10.08
C ARG A 103 -5.64 8.96 8.84
N HIS A 104 -4.96 7.85 8.52
CA HIS A 104 -5.38 6.98 7.41
C HIS A 104 -6.83 6.52 7.57
N ALA A 105 -7.21 6.04 8.75
CA ALA A 105 -8.59 5.59 9.00
C ALA A 105 -9.62 6.71 8.83
N VAL A 106 -9.35 7.89 9.39
CA VAL A 106 -10.27 9.02 9.29
C VAL A 106 -10.39 9.53 7.85
N THR A 107 -9.26 9.67 7.13
CA THR A 107 -9.28 10.12 5.73
C THR A 107 -9.95 9.11 4.81
N LEU A 108 -9.74 7.80 5.04
CA LEU A 108 -10.38 6.76 4.26
C LEU A 108 -11.89 6.75 4.48
N ALA A 109 -12.36 6.84 5.75
CA ALA A 109 -13.78 6.90 6.08
C ALA A 109 -14.46 8.13 5.46
N LEU A 110 -13.83 9.29 5.54
CA LEU A 110 -14.35 10.52 4.92
C LEU A 110 -14.37 10.43 3.39
N GLY A 111 -13.35 9.82 2.79
CA GLY A 111 -13.29 9.58 1.35
C GLY A 111 -14.39 8.63 0.88
N ASP A 112 -14.60 7.53 1.60
CA ASP A 112 -15.65 6.54 1.34
C ASP A 112 -17.04 7.17 1.44
N LEU A 113 -17.29 7.93 2.50
CA LEU A 113 -18.53 8.68 2.72
C LEU A 113 -18.83 9.63 1.56
N ARG A 114 -17.86 10.47 1.16
CA ARG A 114 -18.02 11.42 0.06
C ARG A 114 -18.24 10.73 -1.28
N ALA A 115 -17.46 9.71 -1.59
CA ALA A 115 -17.64 8.92 -2.80
C ALA A 115 -19.01 8.23 -2.85
N SER A 116 -19.51 7.78 -1.70
CA SER A 116 -20.85 7.20 -1.56
C SER A 116 -21.96 8.22 -1.80
N GLN A 117 -21.81 9.44 -1.28
CA GLN A 117 -22.74 10.56 -1.54
C GLN A 117 -22.75 10.99 -3.01
N GLU A 118 -21.58 10.96 -3.67
CA GLU A 118 -21.43 11.23 -5.10
C GLU A 118 -21.90 10.05 -5.99
N ALA A 119 -22.32 8.93 -5.39
CA ALA A 119 -22.69 7.69 -6.07
C ALA A 119 -21.59 7.20 -7.03
N THR A 120 -20.31 7.34 -6.66
CA THR A 120 -19.15 6.96 -7.46
C THR A 120 -18.21 6.04 -6.68
N PRO A 121 -17.45 5.13 -7.32
CA PRO A 121 -16.40 4.36 -6.64
C PRO A 121 -15.30 5.28 -6.11
N LEU A 122 -14.69 4.93 -4.97
CA LEU A 122 -13.69 5.76 -4.30
C LEU A 122 -12.52 6.16 -5.22
N TYR A 123 -12.03 5.28 -6.08
CA TYR A 123 -10.92 5.63 -6.99
C TYR A 123 -11.25 6.78 -7.95
N ARG A 124 -12.52 6.98 -8.30
CA ARG A 124 -12.96 8.11 -9.14
C ARG A 124 -13.13 9.40 -8.36
N HIS A 125 -13.45 9.31 -7.08
CA HIS A 125 -13.49 10.47 -6.18
C HIS A 125 -12.08 11.03 -5.94
N ILE A 126 -11.08 10.17 -5.67
CA ILE A 126 -9.70 10.58 -5.39
C ILE A 126 -8.86 10.81 -6.66
N GLY A 127 -9.31 10.33 -7.82
CA GLY A 127 -8.65 10.51 -9.12
C GLY A 127 -9.65 10.86 -10.21
N ARG A 128 -9.23 11.66 -11.20
CA ARG A 128 -10.09 12.10 -12.32
C ARG A 128 -9.87 11.29 -13.60
N GLY A 129 -9.34 10.07 -13.47
CA GLY A 129 -9.01 9.20 -14.60
C GLY A 129 -10.22 8.50 -15.23
N PRO A 130 -9.99 7.70 -16.31
CA PRO A 130 -11.01 6.87 -16.91
C PRO A 130 -11.50 5.78 -15.96
N MET A 131 -12.54 5.05 -16.36
CA MET A 131 -12.97 3.86 -15.62
C MET A 131 -11.89 2.77 -15.69
N ILE A 132 -11.42 2.35 -14.52
CA ILE A 132 -10.43 1.28 -14.37
C ILE A 132 -11.11 0.09 -13.71
N GLY A 133 -11.14 -1.04 -14.40
CA GLY A 133 -11.74 -2.26 -13.88
C GLY A 133 -10.73 -3.20 -13.20
N ARG A 134 -9.44 -3.02 -13.44
CA ARG A 134 -8.38 -3.91 -12.95
C ARG A 134 -7.09 -3.14 -12.69
N VAL A 135 -6.40 -3.53 -11.63
CA VAL A 135 -5.05 -3.06 -11.28
C VAL A 135 -4.12 -4.28 -11.33
N PRO A 136 -3.01 -4.23 -12.09
CA PRO A 136 -2.04 -5.32 -12.09
C PRO A 136 -1.42 -5.49 -10.70
N VAL A 137 -1.20 -6.74 -10.27
CA VAL A 137 -0.60 -7.05 -8.97
C VAL A 137 0.54 -8.05 -9.11
N ASN A 138 1.53 -7.94 -8.24
CA ASN A 138 2.59 -8.92 -8.16
C ASN A 138 2.27 -10.03 -7.15
N ALA A 139 2.80 -11.21 -7.40
CA ALA A 139 2.92 -12.25 -6.38
C ALA A 139 4.14 -11.96 -5.52
N THR A 140 3.99 -11.97 -4.20
CA THR A 140 5.11 -11.87 -3.27
C THR A 140 5.57 -13.27 -2.88
N ILE A 141 6.85 -13.57 -3.10
CA ILE A 141 7.48 -14.86 -2.83
C ILE A 141 8.50 -14.69 -1.72
N GLY A 142 8.33 -15.46 -0.66
CA GLY A 142 9.18 -15.41 0.51
C GLY A 142 10.59 -15.98 0.28
N ASP A 143 11.36 -16.02 1.35
CA ASP A 143 12.75 -16.47 1.35
C ASP A 143 12.87 -17.99 1.53
N GLY A 144 12.31 -18.78 0.61
CA GLY A 144 12.40 -20.24 0.57
C GLY A 144 13.71 -20.76 -0.04
N ALA A 145 13.92 -22.09 0.02
CA ALA A 145 15.00 -22.76 -0.71
C ALA A 145 14.83 -22.57 -2.24
N PRO A 146 15.90 -22.72 -3.05
CA PRO A 146 15.82 -22.44 -4.50
C PRO A 146 14.71 -23.20 -5.24
N THR A 147 14.45 -24.44 -4.86
CA THR A 147 13.37 -25.26 -5.45
C THR A 147 11.98 -24.81 -4.99
N GLU A 148 11.85 -24.36 -3.75
CA GLU A 148 10.60 -23.84 -3.19
C GLU A 148 10.24 -22.49 -3.80
N THR A 149 11.23 -21.60 -3.93
CA THR A 149 11.05 -20.28 -4.59
C THR A 149 10.61 -20.45 -6.05
N ALA A 150 11.30 -21.34 -6.80
CA ALA A 150 10.93 -21.61 -8.19
C ALA A 150 9.52 -22.22 -8.31
N ARG A 151 9.15 -23.14 -7.41
CA ARG A 151 7.80 -23.72 -7.36
C ARG A 151 6.74 -22.67 -7.05
N ALA A 152 6.96 -21.81 -6.04
CA ALA A 152 6.03 -20.74 -5.69
C ALA A 152 5.84 -19.75 -6.84
N ALA A 153 6.91 -19.47 -7.61
CA ALA A 153 6.83 -18.63 -8.79
C ALA A 153 6.01 -19.28 -9.91
N ILE A 154 6.18 -20.60 -10.17
CA ILE A 154 5.35 -21.34 -11.13
C ILE A 154 3.88 -21.29 -10.72
N GLU A 155 3.57 -21.60 -9.45
CA GLU A 155 2.21 -21.56 -8.91
C GLU A 155 1.58 -20.17 -9.05
N ALA A 156 2.37 -19.08 -8.88
CA ALA A 156 1.92 -17.72 -9.12
C ALA A 156 1.58 -17.48 -10.60
N VAL A 157 2.45 -17.90 -11.51
CA VAL A 157 2.23 -17.80 -12.96
C VAL A 157 0.99 -18.59 -13.42
N GLU A 158 0.79 -19.80 -12.88
CA GLU A 158 -0.41 -20.60 -13.16
C GLU A 158 -1.70 -19.92 -12.67
N ARG A 159 -1.62 -19.12 -11.61
CA ARG A 159 -2.71 -18.25 -11.13
C ARG A 159 -2.86 -16.96 -11.96
N GLY A 160 -2.01 -16.76 -12.96
CA GLY A 160 -2.06 -15.65 -13.91
C GLY A 160 -1.25 -14.42 -13.53
N PHE A 161 -0.38 -14.48 -12.50
CA PHE A 161 0.52 -13.38 -12.19
C PHE A 161 1.62 -13.26 -13.26
N ASN A 162 1.82 -12.05 -13.76
CA ASN A 162 2.88 -11.72 -14.73
C ASN A 162 4.08 -11.02 -14.06
N CYS A 163 4.02 -10.79 -12.74
CA CYS A 163 5.08 -10.18 -11.95
C CYS A 163 5.25 -10.93 -10.63
N CYS A 164 6.48 -11.32 -10.32
CA CYS A 164 6.87 -11.96 -9.06
C CYS A 164 7.89 -11.08 -8.33
N LYS A 165 7.57 -10.67 -7.09
CA LYS A 165 8.49 -10.00 -6.17
C LYS A 165 9.06 -11.04 -5.20
N ILE A 166 10.38 -11.23 -5.19
CA ILE A 166 11.07 -12.28 -4.45
C ILE A 166 11.91 -11.64 -3.35
N LYS A 167 11.71 -12.08 -2.10
CA LYS A 167 12.53 -11.64 -0.96
C LYS A 167 13.94 -12.21 -1.08
N ILE A 168 14.96 -11.36 -0.89
CA ILE A 168 16.38 -11.69 -0.93
C ILE A 168 17.11 -11.05 0.26
N GLY A 169 18.42 -11.30 0.40
CA GLY A 169 19.26 -10.61 1.38
C GLY A 169 19.54 -11.42 2.66
N ASN A 170 18.79 -12.48 2.94
CA ASN A 170 19.06 -13.35 4.10
C ASN A 170 20.17 -14.39 3.85
N ARG A 171 20.75 -14.43 2.64
CA ARG A 171 21.81 -15.34 2.19
C ARG A 171 22.95 -14.56 1.54
N SER A 172 24.02 -15.27 1.15
CA SER A 172 25.03 -14.67 0.30
C SER A 172 24.43 -14.28 -1.07
N ILE A 173 24.99 -13.27 -1.72
CA ILE A 173 24.55 -12.82 -3.04
C ILE A 173 24.55 -13.96 -4.05
N GLU A 174 25.58 -14.80 -4.04
CA GLU A 174 25.69 -15.94 -4.95
C GLU A 174 24.56 -16.95 -4.76
N ALA A 175 24.15 -17.19 -3.50
CA ALA A 175 23.06 -18.09 -3.18
C ALA A 175 21.69 -17.50 -3.64
N ASP A 176 21.47 -16.19 -3.47
CA ASP A 176 20.28 -15.52 -3.97
C ASP A 176 20.26 -15.46 -5.50
N VAL A 177 21.37 -15.17 -6.15
CA VAL A 177 21.50 -15.19 -7.62
C VAL A 177 21.20 -16.59 -8.18
N GLU A 178 21.72 -17.67 -7.56
CA GLU A 178 21.39 -19.03 -8.00
C GLU A 178 19.90 -19.36 -7.81
N ARG A 179 19.29 -18.87 -6.73
CA ARG A 179 17.83 -19.00 -6.48
C ARG A 179 17.03 -18.29 -7.56
N LEU A 180 17.40 -17.06 -7.89
CA LEU A 180 16.76 -16.26 -8.93
C LEU A 180 16.97 -16.87 -10.33
N ARG A 181 18.16 -17.43 -10.62
CA ARG A 181 18.43 -18.12 -11.89
C ARG A 181 17.51 -19.32 -12.08
N ARG A 182 17.30 -20.13 -11.03
CA ARG A 182 16.34 -21.24 -11.07
C ARG A 182 14.92 -20.77 -11.27
N THR A 183 14.53 -19.70 -10.60
CA THR A 183 13.20 -19.09 -10.76
C THR A 183 13.01 -18.58 -12.18
N ARG A 184 13.95 -17.79 -12.72
CA ARG A 184 13.90 -17.30 -14.11
C ARG A 184 13.78 -18.42 -15.13
N LYS A 185 14.57 -19.48 -14.94
CA LYS A 185 14.49 -20.68 -15.82
C LYS A 185 13.12 -21.36 -15.74
N ALA A 186 12.49 -21.34 -14.56
CA ALA A 186 11.21 -22.01 -14.32
C ALA A 186 10.02 -21.22 -14.89
N VAL A 187 10.01 -19.88 -14.76
CA VAL A 187 8.87 -19.02 -15.19
C VAL A 187 9.02 -18.46 -16.61
N GLY A 188 10.20 -18.56 -17.22
CA GLY A 188 10.47 -18.04 -18.55
C GLY A 188 10.81 -16.54 -18.57
N PRO A 189 11.12 -15.96 -19.75
CA PRO A 189 11.56 -14.57 -19.88
C PRO A 189 10.43 -13.54 -19.79
N ASP A 190 9.19 -13.92 -20.02
CA ASP A 190 8.05 -13.01 -20.14
C ASP A 190 7.49 -12.59 -18.75
N VAL A 191 7.86 -13.29 -17.68
CA VAL A 191 7.44 -12.94 -16.32
C VAL A 191 8.37 -11.89 -15.75
N GLU A 192 7.82 -10.76 -15.31
CA GLU A 192 8.58 -9.73 -14.60
C GLU A 192 9.09 -10.26 -13.27
N LEU A 193 10.39 -10.15 -13.02
CA LEU A 193 10.98 -10.44 -11.71
C LEU A 193 11.43 -9.15 -11.04
N ARG A 194 10.96 -8.95 -9.82
CA ARG A 194 11.43 -7.94 -8.87
C ARG A 194 12.04 -8.62 -7.66
N VAL A 195 12.98 -7.96 -7.03
CA VAL A 195 13.59 -8.46 -5.80
C VAL A 195 13.52 -7.38 -4.71
N ASP A 196 13.42 -7.84 -3.46
CA ASP A 196 13.31 -6.97 -2.30
C ASP A 196 14.30 -7.46 -1.24
N ALA A 197 15.29 -6.62 -0.94
CA ALA A 197 16.37 -6.92 -0.02
C ALA A 197 16.09 -6.44 1.42
N ASN A 198 15.02 -5.66 1.66
CA ASN A 198 14.65 -5.13 2.97
C ASN A 198 15.87 -4.68 3.79
N GLU A 199 16.65 -3.74 3.25
CA GLU A 199 17.81 -3.11 3.91
C GLU A 199 19.02 -4.05 4.19
N ALA A 200 19.03 -5.28 3.65
CA ALA A 200 19.97 -6.31 4.07
C ALA A 200 21.42 -6.07 3.64
N TRP A 201 21.68 -5.23 2.65
CA TRP A 201 22.99 -5.13 2.02
C TRP A 201 23.75 -3.87 2.38
N THR A 202 25.08 -4.00 2.41
CA THR A 202 25.99 -2.86 2.31
C THR A 202 26.04 -2.35 0.86
N TYR A 203 26.53 -1.12 0.67
CA TYR A 203 26.74 -0.58 -0.68
C TYR A 203 27.58 -1.48 -1.58
N THR A 204 28.66 -2.08 -1.04
CA THR A 204 29.53 -2.97 -1.80
C THR A 204 28.82 -4.25 -2.24
N GLU A 205 28.01 -4.84 -1.37
CA GLU A 205 27.22 -6.02 -1.68
C GLU A 205 26.16 -5.69 -2.74
N ALA A 206 25.37 -4.63 -2.54
CA ALA A 206 24.37 -4.20 -3.50
C ALA A 206 24.99 -3.94 -4.88
N LYS A 207 26.12 -3.21 -4.94
CA LYS A 207 26.87 -2.98 -6.16
C LYS A 207 27.31 -4.29 -6.86
N THR A 208 27.74 -5.30 -6.09
CA THR A 208 28.16 -6.59 -6.64
C THR A 208 26.98 -7.39 -7.21
N ALA A 209 25.80 -7.20 -6.65
CA ALA A 209 24.57 -7.90 -7.07
C ALA A 209 23.98 -7.33 -8.38
N LEU A 210 24.25 -6.07 -8.75
CA LEU A 210 23.59 -5.39 -9.88
C LEU A 210 23.73 -6.12 -11.21
N GLU A 211 24.99 -6.46 -11.61
CA GLU A 211 25.25 -7.13 -12.89
C GLU A 211 24.58 -8.51 -12.97
N PRO A 212 24.73 -9.42 -11.95
CA PRO A 212 23.98 -10.69 -11.94
C PRO A 212 22.47 -10.54 -11.95
N LEU A 213 21.91 -9.49 -11.32
CA LEU A 213 20.45 -9.24 -11.35
C LEU A 213 20.00 -8.78 -12.73
N ALA A 214 20.76 -7.90 -13.38
CA ALA A 214 20.50 -7.45 -14.75
C ALA A 214 20.55 -8.62 -15.74
N ASP A 215 21.55 -9.50 -15.66
CA ASP A 215 21.69 -10.70 -16.50
C ASP A 215 20.48 -11.66 -16.36
N LEU A 216 19.82 -11.65 -15.21
CA LEU A 216 18.60 -12.43 -14.95
C LEU A 216 17.32 -11.70 -15.35
N GLY A 217 17.42 -10.48 -15.87
CA GLY A 217 16.28 -9.66 -16.25
C GLY A 217 15.41 -9.25 -15.07
N VAL A 218 16.03 -9.01 -13.91
CA VAL A 218 15.34 -8.39 -12.76
C VAL A 218 15.06 -6.93 -13.11
N SER A 219 13.81 -6.50 -12.99
CA SER A 219 13.40 -5.15 -13.35
C SER A 219 13.58 -4.14 -12.21
N ILE A 220 13.37 -4.58 -10.96
CA ILE A 220 13.44 -3.70 -9.77
C ILE A 220 14.20 -4.40 -8.65
N LEU A 221 15.12 -3.66 -8.04
CA LEU A 221 15.77 -3.95 -6.76
C LEU A 221 15.22 -2.99 -5.71
N GLU A 222 14.37 -3.51 -4.81
CA GLU A 222 13.73 -2.75 -3.75
C GLU A 222 14.59 -2.76 -2.49
N GLN A 223 14.78 -1.58 -1.89
CA GLN A 223 15.44 -1.27 -0.63
C GLN A 223 16.72 -2.10 -0.38
N PRO A 224 17.73 -1.96 -1.24
CA PRO A 224 18.97 -2.73 -1.09
C PRO A 224 19.79 -2.37 0.15
N LEU A 225 19.81 -1.09 0.52
CA LEU A 225 20.60 -0.55 1.63
C LEU A 225 19.72 -0.12 2.78
N PRO A 226 20.28 0.06 4.00
CA PRO A 226 19.56 0.65 5.13
C PRO A 226 18.85 1.95 4.74
N ALA A 227 17.67 2.20 5.32
CA ALA A 227 16.82 3.35 5.00
C ALA A 227 17.58 4.67 5.04
N GLY A 228 18.44 4.89 6.05
CA GLY A 228 19.27 6.09 6.18
C GLY A 228 20.37 6.31 5.13
N ALA A 229 20.59 5.35 4.22
CA ALA A 229 21.68 5.41 3.24
C ALA A 229 21.28 6.12 1.93
N LEU A 230 20.67 7.29 1.99
CA LEU A 230 20.13 8.03 0.83
C LEU A 230 21.18 8.25 -0.29
N GLU A 231 22.36 8.75 0.07
CA GLU A 231 23.46 8.97 -0.88
C GLU A 231 23.95 7.65 -1.51
N GLY A 232 23.91 6.55 -0.74
CA GLY A 232 24.24 5.22 -1.23
C GLY A 232 23.24 4.73 -2.28
N HIS A 233 21.94 4.95 -2.07
CA HIS A 233 20.89 4.64 -3.05
C HIS A 233 21.05 5.48 -4.32
N ALA A 234 21.31 6.79 -4.19
CA ALA A 234 21.57 7.66 -5.32
C ALA A 234 22.78 7.17 -6.15
N ALA A 235 23.88 6.81 -5.49
CA ALA A 235 25.07 6.27 -6.15
C ALA A 235 24.82 4.89 -6.80
N LEU A 236 23.96 4.02 -6.24
CA LEU A 236 23.55 2.78 -6.89
C LEU A 236 22.72 3.05 -8.14
N ARG A 237 21.75 3.95 -8.05
CA ARG A 237 20.89 4.33 -9.17
C ARG A 237 21.70 4.91 -10.33
N GLU A 238 22.66 5.78 -10.06
CA GLU A 238 23.56 6.33 -11.09
C GLU A 238 24.32 5.23 -11.85
N ARG A 239 24.72 4.15 -11.15
CA ARG A 239 25.43 3.03 -11.78
C ARG A 239 24.57 2.18 -12.69
N VAL A 240 23.26 2.03 -12.38
CA VAL A 240 22.34 1.18 -13.17
C VAL A 240 21.67 1.92 -14.31
N GLN A 241 21.93 3.20 -14.50
CA GLN A 241 21.40 3.96 -15.62
C GLN A 241 21.77 3.29 -16.95
N GLY A 242 20.77 2.67 -17.59
CA GLY A 242 20.91 1.94 -18.85
C GLY A 242 21.00 0.42 -18.75
N ASP A 243 21.21 -0.16 -17.56
CA ASP A 243 21.42 -1.60 -17.39
C ASP A 243 20.14 -2.39 -17.04
N GLY A 244 19.00 -1.71 -16.95
CA GLY A 244 17.69 -2.35 -16.87
C GLY A 244 17.20 -2.74 -15.47
N VAL A 245 17.97 -2.51 -14.38
CA VAL A 245 17.53 -2.72 -13.00
C VAL A 245 17.20 -1.38 -12.35
N ALA A 246 15.93 -1.13 -12.04
CA ALA A 246 15.50 0.07 -11.34
C ALA A 246 15.69 -0.05 -9.81
N ILE A 247 16.06 1.05 -9.14
CA ILE A 247 16.14 1.11 -7.67
C ILE A 247 14.80 1.61 -7.12
N ALA A 248 14.18 0.85 -6.22
CA ALA A 248 12.96 1.26 -5.52
C ALA A 248 13.24 1.47 -4.03
N LEU A 249 12.61 2.50 -3.44
CA LEU A 249 12.69 2.78 -2.01
C LEU A 249 11.34 2.55 -1.33
N ASP A 250 11.38 1.80 -0.23
CA ASP A 250 10.27 1.48 0.67
C ASP A 250 10.51 2.12 2.05
N GLU A 251 11.36 1.52 2.88
CA GLU A 251 11.71 2.04 4.20
C GLU A 251 12.37 3.43 4.11
N GLY A 252 13.18 3.65 3.08
CA GLY A 252 13.82 4.93 2.81
C GLY A 252 12.83 6.07 2.53
N LEU A 253 11.62 5.77 2.06
CA LEU A 253 10.58 6.78 1.85
C LEU A 253 10.08 7.38 3.16
N LEU A 254 9.95 6.56 4.20
CA LEU A 254 9.55 7.04 5.53
C LEU A 254 10.66 7.81 6.23
N GLU A 255 11.91 7.35 6.08
CA GLU A 255 13.08 7.96 6.74
C GLU A 255 13.37 9.36 6.21
N HIS A 256 13.32 9.55 4.88
CA HIS A 256 13.77 10.79 4.25
C HIS A 256 12.64 11.66 3.70
N GLY A 257 11.47 11.08 3.48
CA GLY A 257 10.42 11.74 2.73
C GLY A 257 10.70 11.80 1.22
N VAL A 258 9.64 12.01 0.47
CA VAL A 258 9.69 11.96 -0.99
C VAL A 258 10.50 13.10 -1.62
N ASP A 259 10.50 14.30 -1.00
CA ASP A 259 11.25 15.47 -1.48
C ASP A 259 12.76 15.17 -1.51
N ALA A 260 13.32 14.71 -0.41
CA ALA A 260 14.75 14.40 -0.30
C ALA A 260 15.17 13.26 -1.24
N ILE A 261 14.31 12.24 -1.43
CA ILE A 261 14.57 11.14 -2.38
C ILE A 261 14.66 11.65 -3.81
N CYS A 262 13.73 12.51 -4.21
CA CYS A 262 13.71 13.07 -5.56
C CYS A 262 14.85 14.05 -5.79
N GLU A 263 15.15 14.93 -4.82
CA GLU A 263 16.29 15.87 -4.89
C GLU A 263 17.64 15.16 -4.97
N ALA A 264 17.82 14.08 -4.23
CA ALA A 264 19.03 13.26 -4.27
C ALA A 264 19.09 12.36 -5.53
N GLY A 265 18.00 12.21 -6.27
CA GLY A 265 17.90 11.26 -7.38
C GLY A 265 18.12 9.81 -6.90
N ALA A 266 17.60 9.43 -5.73
CA ALA A 266 17.93 8.17 -5.08
C ALA A 266 17.07 6.98 -5.53
N ALA A 267 15.98 7.20 -6.27
CA ALA A 267 15.06 6.14 -6.68
C ALA A 267 14.54 6.31 -8.10
N ASP A 268 14.29 5.19 -8.77
CA ASP A 268 13.49 5.08 -10.00
C ASP A 268 12.03 4.75 -9.69
N ALA A 269 11.77 4.20 -8.49
CA ALA A 269 10.45 3.90 -7.99
C ALA A 269 10.36 4.14 -6.47
N VAL A 270 9.14 4.44 -5.99
CA VAL A 270 8.84 4.53 -4.55
C VAL A 270 7.66 3.65 -4.21
N VAL A 271 7.74 2.99 -3.05
CA VAL A 271 6.69 2.09 -2.56
C VAL A 271 5.76 2.86 -1.63
N LEU A 272 4.50 2.96 -2.00
CA LEU A 272 3.49 3.73 -1.29
C LEU A 272 2.63 2.81 -0.43
N LYS A 273 2.73 2.95 0.89
CA LYS A 273 1.89 2.28 1.89
C LYS A 273 0.95 3.32 2.50
N PRO A 274 -0.31 3.42 2.09
CA PRO A 274 -1.21 4.49 2.55
C PRO A 274 -1.30 4.58 4.07
N MET A 275 -1.32 3.44 4.77
CA MET A 275 -1.33 3.36 6.23
C MET A 275 -0.14 4.07 6.86
N ALA A 276 1.07 3.82 6.34
CA ALA A 276 2.31 4.40 6.84
C ALA A 276 2.51 5.87 6.41
N LEU A 277 1.88 6.28 5.31
CA LEU A 277 1.95 7.65 4.79
C LEU A 277 0.87 8.59 5.37
N GLY A 278 -0.04 8.05 6.20
CA GLY A 278 -1.08 8.85 6.84
C GLY A 278 -2.36 9.03 6.01
N GLY A 279 -2.53 8.31 4.89
CA GLY A 279 -3.78 8.29 4.16
C GLY A 279 -3.65 8.08 2.67
N ILE A 280 -4.78 7.71 2.04
CA ILE A 280 -4.87 7.55 0.58
C ILE A 280 -4.74 8.89 -0.16
N ASP A 281 -5.12 9.98 0.48
CA ASP A 281 -4.99 11.34 -0.02
C ASP A 281 -3.52 11.76 -0.16
N VAL A 282 -2.72 11.55 0.90
CA VAL A 282 -1.27 11.80 0.89
C VAL A 282 -0.58 10.90 -0.12
N ALA A 283 -0.85 9.60 -0.09
CA ALA A 283 -0.25 8.65 -1.03
C ALA A 283 -0.60 8.98 -2.49
N ARG A 284 -1.83 9.48 -2.76
CA ARG A 284 -2.24 9.93 -4.11
C ARG A 284 -1.51 11.20 -4.55
N GLN A 285 -1.28 12.14 -3.64
CA GLN A 285 -0.52 13.35 -3.93
C GLN A 285 0.94 13.01 -4.24
N ILE A 286 1.57 12.17 -3.41
CA ILE A 286 2.93 11.66 -3.66
C ILE A 286 3.00 10.98 -5.03
N ALA A 287 2.06 10.06 -5.33
CA ALA A 287 2.03 9.36 -6.61
C ALA A 287 1.95 10.31 -7.81
N ALA A 288 1.13 11.36 -7.73
CA ALA A 288 1.02 12.34 -8.79
C ALA A 288 2.34 13.10 -9.00
N TRP A 289 2.95 13.53 -7.90
CA TRP A 289 4.15 14.32 -7.94
C TRP A 289 5.38 13.53 -8.43
N VAL A 290 5.58 12.31 -7.93
CA VAL A 290 6.72 11.50 -8.38
C VAL A 290 6.60 11.11 -9.86
N GLN A 291 5.38 10.94 -10.38
CA GLN A 291 5.17 10.70 -11.82
C GLN A 291 5.59 11.90 -12.70
N GLU A 292 5.43 13.13 -12.21
CA GLU A 292 5.92 14.33 -12.91
C GLU A 292 7.46 14.39 -12.97
N LEU A 293 8.14 13.68 -12.05
CA LEU A 293 9.58 13.54 -11.97
C LEU A 293 10.11 12.23 -12.59
N GLU A 294 9.27 11.51 -13.35
CA GLU A 294 9.58 10.23 -13.98
C GLU A 294 9.94 9.11 -12.98
N VAL A 295 9.55 9.25 -11.70
CA VAL A 295 9.67 8.20 -10.68
C VAL A 295 8.37 7.41 -10.61
N THR A 296 8.48 6.09 -10.56
CA THR A 296 7.33 5.16 -10.62
C THR A 296 6.73 4.92 -9.24
N PRO A 297 5.45 5.23 -8.99
CA PRO A 297 4.78 4.87 -7.74
C PRO A 297 4.31 3.40 -7.78
N ILE A 298 4.61 2.63 -6.73
CA ILE A 298 4.15 1.26 -6.54
C ILE A 298 3.32 1.21 -5.27
N VAL A 299 2.04 0.85 -5.35
CA VAL A 299 1.17 0.79 -4.17
C VAL A 299 1.26 -0.58 -3.51
N THR A 300 1.35 -0.61 -2.18
CA THR A 300 1.26 -1.83 -1.38
C THR A 300 0.52 -1.58 -0.07
N THR A 301 0.37 -2.61 0.78
CA THR A 301 -0.26 -2.55 2.09
C THR A 301 0.75 -2.90 3.19
N THR A 302 0.38 -2.64 4.45
CA THR A 302 1.10 -3.13 5.63
C THR A 302 0.51 -4.45 6.17
N ILE A 303 -0.12 -5.24 5.31
CA ILE A 303 -0.92 -6.43 5.64
C ILE A 303 -2.15 -6.00 6.45
N ASP A 304 -2.97 -5.22 5.81
CA ASP A 304 -4.15 -4.60 6.40
C ASP A 304 -5.40 -5.46 6.18
N GLY A 305 -6.44 -5.20 6.95
CA GLY A 305 -7.75 -5.79 6.75
C GLY A 305 -8.45 -5.30 5.47
N VAL A 306 -9.63 -5.82 5.21
CA VAL A 306 -10.34 -5.62 3.94
C VAL A 306 -10.62 -4.15 3.63
N VAL A 307 -10.83 -3.30 4.64
CA VAL A 307 -11.21 -1.89 4.43
C VAL A 307 -10.02 -1.10 3.92
N ALA A 308 -8.88 -1.15 4.60
CA ALA A 308 -7.66 -0.45 4.17
C ALA A 308 -7.08 -1.06 2.90
N ARG A 309 -7.08 -2.40 2.77
CA ARG A 309 -6.64 -3.09 1.54
C ARG A 309 -7.47 -2.69 0.33
N THR A 310 -8.79 -2.59 0.46
CA THR A 310 -9.66 -2.10 -0.61
C THR A 310 -9.37 -0.65 -0.93
N GLY A 311 -9.13 0.19 0.07
CA GLY A 311 -8.67 1.57 -0.11
C GLY A 311 -7.38 1.67 -0.92
N ALA A 312 -6.39 0.79 -0.66
CA ALA A 312 -5.15 0.73 -1.42
C ALA A 312 -5.37 0.28 -2.88
N VAL A 313 -6.33 -0.62 -3.16
CA VAL A 313 -6.73 -0.97 -4.53
C VAL A 313 -7.37 0.22 -5.25
N HIS A 314 -8.24 0.97 -4.58
CA HIS A 314 -8.81 2.20 -5.14
C HIS A 314 -7.74 3.27 -5.37
N LEU A 315 -6.78 3.42 -4.46
CA LEU A 315 -5.65 4.32 -4.68
C LEU A 315 -4.89 3.93 -5.95
N ALA A 316 -4.48 2.67 -6.09
CA ALA A 316 -3.77 2.18 -7.28
C ALA A 316 -4.58 2.42 -8.56
N ALA A 317 -5.90 2.17 -8.54
CA ALA A 317 -6.80 2.43 -9.68
C ALA A 317 -6.93 3.92 -10.04
N SER A 318 -6.63 4.83 -9.11
CA SER A 318 -6.63 6.27 -9.36
C SER A 318 -5.36 6.80 -10.02
N ILE A 319 -4.29 5.98 -10.06
CA ILE A 319 -2.97 6.35 -10.56
C ILE A 319 -2.84 5.91 -12.04
N PRO A 320 -2.61 6.82 -12.98
CA PRO A 320 -2.41 6.45 -14.39
C PRO A 320 -1.18 5.55 -14.57
N ASN A 321 -1.32 4.52 -15.41
CA ASN A 321 -0.23 3.61 -15.80
C ASN A 321 0.52 2.99 -14.61
N VAL A 322 -0.18 2.73 -13.51
CA VAL A 322 0.42 2.08 -12.34
C VAL A 322 0.97 0.69 -12.72
N PRO A 323 2.20 0.35 -12.28
CA PRO A 323 2.77 -0.97 -12.53
C PRO A 323 2.10 -2.05 -11.67
N ALA A 324 2.59 -3.29 -11.73
CA ALA A 324 2.12 -4.33 -10.81
C ALA A 324 2.36 -3.93 -9.35
N CYS A 325 1.29 -3.88 -8.56
CA CYS A 325 1.25 -3.41 -7.17
C CYS A 325 1.28 -4.58 -6.18
N GLY A 326 1.77 -4.33 -4.96
CA GLY A 326 1.83 -5.32 -3.88
C GLY A 326 0.49 -5.48 -3.13
N LEU A 327 -0.61 -5.74 -3.85
CA LEU A 327 -1.97 -5.73 -3.30
C LEU A 327 -2.61 -7.13 -3.15
N ALA A 328 -1.86 -8.19 -3.43
CA ALA A 328 -2.33 -9.57 -3.29
C ALA A 328 -2.10 -10.10 -1.86
N THR A 329 -2.47 -9.33 -0.83
CA THR A 329 -2.13 -9.59 0.59
C THR A 329 -3.26 -10.23 1.40
N ALA A 330 -4.48 -10.35 0.86
CA ALA A 330 -5.62 -10.95 1.57
C ALA A 330 -5.33 -12.36 2.12
N SER A 331 -4.59 -13.19 1.37
CA SER A 331 -4.24 -14.55 1.79
C SER A 331 -3.22 -14.63 2.92
N LEU A 332 -2.65 -13.52 3.35
CA LEU A 332 -1.77 -13.45 4.52
C LEU A 332 -2.56 -13.39 5.83
N LEU A 333 -3.85 -13.08 5.78
CA LEU A 333 -4.76 -13.09 6.91
C LEU A 333 -5.53 -14.41 6.96
N ALA A 334 -5.70 -14.99 8.16
CA ALA A 334 -6.52 -16.18 8.38
C ALA A 334 -8.02 -15.82 8.41
N THR A 335 -8.34 -14.63 8.91
CA THR A 335 -9.68 -14.06 8.98
C THR A 335 -9.65 -12.59 8.54
N ASP A 336 -10.82 -12.01 8.23
CA ASP A 336 -10.89 -10.61 7.82
C ASP A 336 -12.12 -9.93 8.46
N LEU A 337 -12.19 -8.60 8.38
CA LEU A 337 -13.25 -7.79 8.98
C LEU A 337 -14.62 -7.97 8.31
N GLY A 338 -14.63 -8.45 7.08
CA GLY A 338 -15.86 -8.65 6.32
C GLY A 338 -15.58 -9.36 4.98
N ARG A 339 -16.59 -9.38 4.11
CA ARG A 339 -16.44 -9.96 2.78
C ARG A 339 -15.52 -9.08 1.93
N ASP A 340 -14.49 -9.69 1.31
CA ASP A 340 -13.60 -9.00 0.40
C ASP A 340 -14.30 -8.72 -0.95
N PRO A 341 -14.47 -7.44 -1.33
CA PRO A 341 -15.03 -7.07 -2.62
C PRO A 341 -14.00 -7.17 -3.75
N VAL A 342 -12.70 -7.29 -3.42
CA VAL A 342 -11.59 -7.35 -4.38
C VAL A 342 -11.31 -8.80 -4.75
N LEU A 343 -11.59 -9.16 -5.99
CA LEU A 343 -11.23 -10.46 -6.53
C LEU A 343 -9.86 -10.39 -7.21
N LEU A 344 -9.02 -11.39 -6.95
CA LEU A 344 -7.75 -11.55 -7.68
C LEU A 344 -7.98 -12.48 -8.87
N GLU A 345 -7.89 -11.95 -10.07
CA GLU A 345 -8.08 -12.70 -11.32
C GLU A 345 -6.98 -12.41 -12.32
N LYS A 346 -6.32 -13.46 -12.79
CA LYS A 346 -5.30 -13.36 -13.85
C LYS A 346 -4.22 -12.31 -13.56
N GLY A 347 -3.69 -12.32 -12.33
CA GLY A 347 -2.64 -11.40 -11.91
C GLY A 347 -3.08 -9.93 -11.77
N ALA A 348 -4.37 -9.68 -11.59
CA ALA A 348 -4.91 -8.36 -11.35
C ALA A 348 -5.94 -8.37 -10.23
N ALA A 349 -6.00 -7.28 -9.48
CA ALA A 349 -7.08 -6.98 -8.55
C ALA A 349 -8.25 -6.35 -9.33
N VAL A 350 -9.43 -6.95 -9.22
CA VAL A 350 -10.67 -6.38 -9.77
C VAL A 350 -11.09 -5.22 -8.89
N VAL A 351 -11.16 -4.03 -9.46
CA VAL A 351 -11.52 -2.81 -8.72
C VAL A 351 -13.01 -2.78 -8.45
N PRO A 352 -13.47 -2.65 -7.20
CA PRO A 352 -14.88 -2.50 -6.90
C PRO A 352 -15.50 -1.31 -7.62
N GLN A 353 -16.65 -1.51 -8.27
CA GLN A 353 -17.36 -0.47 -9.01
C GLN A 353 -18.60 0.07 -8.27
N ALA A 354 -18.87 -0.43 -7.07
CA ALA A 354 -19.89 0.11 -6.18
C ALA A 354 -19.51 1.52 -5.72
N LYS A 355 -20.47 2.28 -5.21
CA LYS A 355 -20.22 3.58 -4.59
C LYS A 355 -19.30 3.42 -3.38
N GLY A 356 -18.43 4.39 -3.16
CA GLY A 356 -17.46 4.36 -2.08
C GLY A 356 -16.41 3.27 -2.27
N LEU A 357 -16.03 2.61 -1.17
CA LEU A 357 -15.13 1.44 -1.14
C LEU A 357 -15.77 0.18 -1.71
N GLY A 358 -17.10 0.04 -1.58
CA GLY A 358 -17.80 -1.18 -1.94
C GLY A 358 -17.62 -2.32 -0.92
N VAL A 359 -17.19 -2.03 0.31
CA VAL A 359 -17.14 -2.98 1.42
C VAL A 359 -18.51 -3.08 2.09
N GLU A 360 -18.88 -4.28 2.53
CA GLU A 360 -20.17 -4.56 3.18
C GLU A 360 -19.98 -5.48 4.40
N GLY A 361 -20.82 -5.31 5.42
CA GLY A 361 -20.85 -6.19 6.59
C GLY A 361 -19.62 -6.13 7.49
N VAL A 362 -18.87 -5.03 7.42
CA VAL A 362 -17.63 -4.82 8.21
C VAL A 362 -17.92 -4.27 9.61
N TRP A 363 -19.09 -3.67 9.82
CA TRP A 363 -19.47 -3.08 11.11
C TRP A 363 -20.50 -3.94 11.81
N THR A 364 -20.28 -4.22 13.10
CA THR A 364 -21.24 -4.90 13.98
C THR A 364 -21.85 -3.89 14.95
N GLU A 365 -23.20 -3.89 15.05
CA GLU A 365 -23.96 -3.03 15.97
C GLU A 365 -23.72 -3.42 17.45
#